data_fc13dc09e4b0c214fad277b69fcc30e8
#
_entry.id   fc13dc09e4b0c214fad277b69fcc30e8
#
_cell.length_a   1.000
_cell.length_b   1.000
_cell.length_c   1.000
_cell.angle_alpha   90.00
_cell.angle_beta   90.00
_cell.angle_gamma   90.00
#
_symmetry.space_group_name_H-M   'P 1'
#
loop_
_entity.id
_entity.type
_entity.pdbx_description
1 polymer ?
#
loop_
_entity_poly.entity_id
_entity_poly.type
_entity_poly.pdbx_seq_one_letter_code
_entity_poly.pdbx_strand_id
1 'polypeptide(L)'
;MKNIKLFLLALLFVVKSLSGQNYDIVIKGGHLIDPANNLDQPLDLAIMGNKIVAVEKAISSKQAKKIIDASGLIVSPGLIDMHTHNFYGTVHNRYLANSFIAVPPDGFTFRSGVTTVVDAGSPGWRNFELYKSQIIETSKTRVLCFLNIVGDGMSGAHREQHIEDMNPRMTAMIAKQNKDHVVGVKLAHFMGYDWTPTELAVEAGKLGGI
;
A
#
# COMPACT_ATOMS: atom_id res chain seq x y z
N MET A 1 17.63 61.20 -13.53
CA MET A 1 17.52 59.83 -14.13
C MET A 1 18.56 58.82 -13.63
N LYS A 2 19.67 59.18 -13.02
CA LYS A 2 20.67 58.24 -12.46
C LYS A 2 20.21 57.53 -11.16
N ASN A 3 19.38 58.15 -10.35
CA ASN A 3 18.98 57.62 -9.05
C ASN A 3 17.85 56.56 -9.11
N ILE A 4 17.08 56.52 -10.22
CA ILE A 4 16.01 55.55 -10.41
C ILE A 4 16.59 54.17 -10.78
N LYS A 5 17.69 54.10 -11.52
CA LYS A 5 18.34 52.84 -11.89
C LYS A 5 19.00 52.14 -10.71
N LEU A 6 19.51 52.92 -9.73
CA LEU A 6 20.11 52.36 -8.53
C LEU A 6 19.05 51.73 -7.58
N PHE A 7 17.85 52.34 -7.53
CA PHE A 7 16.74 51.84 -6.73
C PHE A 7 16.13 50.57 -7.31
N LEU A 8 16.04 50.44 -8.61
CA LEU A 8 15.58 49.23 -9.30
C LEU A 8 16.58 48.06 -9.15
N LEU A 9 17.89 48.34 -9.10
CA LEU A 9 18.91 47.31 -8.89
C LEU A 9 18.91 46.77 -7.44
N ALA A 10 18.61 47.62 -6.44
CA ALA A 10 18.46 47.23 -5.04
C ALA A 10 17.18 46.39 -4.83
N LEU A 11 16.10 46.68 -5.56
CA LEU A 11 14.85 45.93 -5.46
C LEU A 11 14.97 44.51 -6.05
N LEU A 12 15.84 44.29 -7.05
CA LEU A 12 16.11 42.99 -7.65
C LEU A 12 16.96 42.07 -6.76
N PHE A 13 17.70 42.63 -5.80
CA PHE A 13 18.50 41.83 -4.85
C PHE A 13 17.73 41.38 -3.60
N VAL A 14 16.59 42.00 -3.27
CA VAL A 14 15.78 41.69 -2.10
C VAL A 14 14.83 40.49 -2.34
N VAL A 15 14.58 40.10 -3.59
CA VAL A 15 13.66 39.00 -3.93
C VAL A 15 14.29 37.60 -3.79
N LYS A 16 15.57 37.48 -3.48
CA LYS A 16 16.26 36.19 -3.36
C LYS A 16 16.31 35.60 -1.92
N SER A 17 15.63 36.16 -0.96
CA SER A 17 15.74 35.70 0.43
C SER A 17 14.42 35.30 1.10
N LEU A 18 13.36 35.03 0.33
CA LEU A 18 12.21 34.27 0.86
C LEU A 18 12.34 32.79 0.45
N SER A 19 13.40 32.12 0.92
CA SER A 19 13.38 30.67 0.99
C SER A 19 12.49 30.29 2.16
N GLY A 20 11.17 30.37 1.94
CA GLY A 20 10.19 29.77 2.85
C GLY A 20 10.49 28.29 3.03
N GLN A 21 10.05 27.74 4.14
CA GLN A 21 10.13 26.31 4.38
C GLN A 21 9.36 25.59 3.26
N ASN A 22 10.11 24.98 2.33
CA ASN A 22 9.56 24.34 1.13
C ASN A 22 9.10 22.92 1.40
N TYR A 23 9.56 22.30 2.52
CA TYR A 23 9.30 20.91 2.84
C TYR A 23 8.64 20.77 4.21
N ASP A 24 7.69 19.84 4.31
CA ASP A 24 7.06 19.52 5.59
C ASP A 24 8.03 18.74 6.49
N ILE A 25 8.75 17.78 5.92
CA ILE A 25 9.71 16.94 6.62
C ILE A 25 10.96 16.79 5.76
N VAL A 26 12.14 16.87 6.39
CA VAL A 26 13.40 16.43 5.80
C VAL A 26 14.01 15.37 6.71
N ILE A 27 14.30 14.20 6.13
CA ILE A 27 15.05 13.11 6.77
C ILE A 27 16.51 13.26 6.36
N LYS A 28 17.41 13.38 7.33
CA LYS A 28 18.80 13.73 7.08
C LYS A 28 19.77 12.64 7.55
N GLY A 29 20.85 12.48 6.78
CA GLY A 29 22.03 11.70 7.18
C GLY A 29 21.82 10.18 7.21
N GLY A 30 20.68 9.68 6.72
CA GLY A 30 20.41 8.26 6.65
C GLY A 30 21.07 7.57 5.46
N HIS A 31 21.33 6.27 5.59
CA HIS A 31 21.72 5.43 4.47
C HIS A 31 20.44 4.98 3.73
N LEU A 32 20.16 5.59 2.58
CA LEU A 32 18.95 5.32 1.81
C LEU A 32 19.12 4.05 0.96
N ILE A 33 18.21 3.10 1.14
CA ILE A 33 18.11 1.87 0.34
C ILE A 33 16.75 1.84 -0.35
N ASP A 34 16.75 1.98 -1.68
CA ASP A 34 15.55 1.88 -2.51
C ASP A 34 15.91 1.12 -3.81
N PRO A 35 15.70 -0.21 -3.83
CA PRO A 35 16.03 -1.04 -4.98
C PRO A 35 15.29 -0.66 -6.26
N ALA A 36 14.06 -0.16 -6.14
CA ALA A 36 13.25 0.23 -7.32
C ALA A 36 13.87 1.41 -8.07
N ASN A 37 14.60 2.28 -7.36
CA ASN A 37 15.29 3.44 -7.93
C ASN A 37 16.82 3.25 -7.98
N ASN A 38 17.34 2.04 -7.72
CA ASN A 38 18.77 1.71 -7.67
C ASN A 38 19.56 2.61 -6.69
N LEU A 39 18.95 2.91 -5.53
CA LEU A 39 19.59 3.70 -4.48
C LEU A 39 20.10 2.80 -3.37
N ASP A 40 21.39 2.99 -3.01
CA ASP A 40 22.06 2.35 -1.87
C ASP A 40 23.24 3.24 -1.46
N GLN A 41 22.93 4.38 -0.83
CA GLN A 41 23.92 5.38 -0.46
C GLN A 41 23.37 6.39 0.58
N PRO A 42 24.27 7.13 1.29
CA PRO A 42 23.84 8.22 2.18
C PRO A 42 23.19 9.35 1.39
N LEU A 43 21.93 9.66 1.68
CA LEU A 43 21.15 10.73 1.05
C LEU A 43 20.16 11.36 2.05
N ASP A 44 19.85 12.62 1.84
CA ASP A 44 18.73 13.30 2.48
C ASP A 44 17.46 13.16 1.63
N LEU A 45 16.32 13.12 2.29
CA LEU A 45 15.01 12.95 1.65
C LEU A 45 14.05 14.02 2.15
N ALA A 46 13.35 14.70 1.21
CA ALA A 46 12.35 15.70 1.54
C ALA A 46 10.93 15.25 1.18
N ILE A 47 10.00 15.52 2.08
CA ILE A 47 8.57 15.20 1.97
C ILE A 47 7.77 16.49 1.99
N MET A 48 6.79 16.59 1.10
CA MET A 48 5.79 17.64 1.05
C MET A 48 4.40 16.99 0.89
N GLY A 49 3.51 17.24 1.82
CA GLY A 49 2.24 16.51 1.93
C GLY A 49 2.48 15.00 2.11
N ASN A 50 2.01 14.22 1.17
CA ASN A 50 2.16 12.76 1.16
C ASN A 50 3.15 12.23 0.11
N LYS A 51 4.03 13.11 -0.40
CA LYS A 51 4.96 12.75 -1.49
C LYS A 51 6.40 13.04 -1.11
N ILE A 52 7.31 12.18 -1.53
CA ILE A 52 8.73 12.45 -1.61
C ILE A 52 8.95 13.40 -2.80
N VAL A 53 9.54 14.56 -2.54
CA VAL A 53 9.73 15.62 -3.56
C VAL A 53 11.20 15.90 -3.88
N ALA A 54 12.11 15.44 -3.03
CA ALA A 54 13.55 15.49 -3.31
C ALA A 54 14.28 14.35 -2.63
N VAL A 55 15.32 13.82 -3.29
CA VAL A 55 16.30 12.87 -2.76
C VAL A 55 17.66 13.35 -3.23
N GLU A 56 18.50 13.86 -2.32
CA GLU A 56 19.74 14.57 -2.64
C GLU A 56 20.84 14.26 -1.63
N LYS A 57 22.09 14.53 -1.99
CA LYS A 57 23.23 14.34 -1.08
C LYS A 57 23.15 15.23 0.17
N ALA A 58 22.57 16.42 0.03
CA ALA A 58 22.37 17.34 1.14
C ALA A 58 21.19 18.27 0.87
N ILE A 59 20.22 18.31 1.77
CA ILE A 59 19.09 19.24 1.76
C ILE A 59 19.24 20.22 2.91
N SER A 60 19.10 21.52 2.66
CA SER A 60 19.23 22.53 3.70
C SER A 60 18.16 22.39 4.79
N SER A 61 18.58 22.31 6.03
CA SER A 61 17.66 22.27 7.19
C SER A 61 16.74 23.49 7.29
N LYS A 62 17.15 24.64 6.70
CA LYS A 62 16.33 25.87 6.66
C LYS A 62 15.10 25.75 5.78
N GLN A 63 15.05 24.73 4.91
CA GLN A 63 13.94 24.49 4.00
C GLN A 63 12.86 23.54 4.60
N ALA A 64 13.06 23.04 5.81
CA ALA A 64 12.17 22.08 6.44
C ALA A 64 11.39 22.66 7.62
N LYS A 65 10.10 22.33 7.72
CA LYS A 65 9.30 22.59 8.93
C LYS A 65 9.71 21.64 10.05
N LYS A 66 10.03 20.37 9.71
CA LYS A 66 10.48 19.34 10.65
C LYS A 66 11.70 18.63 10.08
N ILE A 67 12.68 18.38 10.93
CA ILE A 67 13.87 17.58 10.60
C ILE A 67 13.82 16.29 11.40
N ILE A 68 14.12 15.17 10.72
CA ILE A 68 14.36 13.87 11.34
C ILE A 68 15.83 13.53 11.10
N ASP A 69 16.59 13.42 12.17
CA ASP A 69 17.96 12.94 12.10
C ASP A 69 17.94 11.40 11.98
N ALA A 70 18.45 10.91 10.86
CA ALA A 70 18.58 9.50 10.56
C ALA A 70 20.06 9.05 10.51
N SER A 71 20.97 9.84 11.08
CA SER A 71 22.40 9.53 11.10
C SER A 71 22.66 8.14 11.72
N GLY A 72 23.35 7.28 10.98
CA GLY A 72 23.62 5.90 11.39
C GLY A 72 22.42 4.94 11.23
N LEU A 73 21.31 5.40 10.66
CA LEU A 73 20.11 4.58 10.40
C LEU A 73 19.98 4.28 8.91
N ILE A 74 19.27 3.18 8.61
CA ILE A 74 18.82 2.85 7.27
C ILE A 74 17.47 3.53 7.06
N VAL A 75 17.31 4.18 5.90
CA VAL A 75 16.04 4.74 5.41
C VAL A 75 15.61 3.95 4.19
N SER A 76 14.44 3.36 4.24
CA SER A 76 13.91 2.54 3.14
C SER A 76 12.42 2.84 2.89
N PRO A 77 11.87 2.47 1.72
CA PRO A 77 10.42 2.35 1.57
C PRO A 77 9.84 1.47 2.68
N GLY A 78 8.59 1.70 3.05
CA GLY A 78 7.89 0.86 4.01
C GLY A 78 7.83 -0.59 3.54
N LEU A 79 7.93 -1.53 4.48
CA LEU A 79 7.87 -2.96 4.18
C LEU A 79 6.47 -3.35 3.67
N ILE A 80 6.44 -4.41 2.86
CA ILE A 80 5.21 -5.01 2.34
C ILE A 80 5.09 -6.41 2.93
N ASP A 81 3.98 -6.66 3.65
CA ASP A 81 3.62 -8.00 4.09
C ASP A 81 2.65 -8.61 3.07
N MET A 82 3.12 -9.61 2.33
CA MET A 82 2.38 -10.22 1.22
C MET A 82 1.44 -11.37 1.65
N HIS A 83 1.35 -11.69 2.94
CA HIS A 83 0.50 -12.78 3.40
C HIS A 83 -0.15 -12.44 4.75
N THR A 84 -1.21 -11.65 4.67
CA THR A 84 -2.02 -11.30 5.84
C THR A 84 -3.47 -11.77 5.66
N HIS A 85 -4.21 -11.77 6.75
CA HIS A 85 -5.66 -11.96 6.75
C HIS A 85 -6.29 -10.83 7.54
N ASN A 86 -6.96 -9.91 6.84
CA ASN A 86 -7.43 -8.66 7.42
C ASN A 86 -8.95 -8.54 7.48
N PHE A 87 -9.67 -9.43 6.78
CA PHE A 87 -11.12 -9.35 6.70
C PHE A 87 -11.79 -10.00 7.91
N TYR A 88 -12.39 -9.19 8.74
CA TYR A 88 -13.18 -9.61 9.88
C TYR A 88 -14.64 -9.16 9.69
N GLY A 89 -15.60 -9.94 10.19
CA GLY A 89 -17.01 -9.55 10.21
C GLY A 89 -17.89 -10.08 9.10
N THR A 90 -17.48 -11.12 8.35
CA THR A 90 -18.34 -11.75 7.34
C THR A 90 -19.20 -12.90 7.86
N VAL A 91 -18.94 -13.39 9.06
CA VAL A 91 -19.79 -14.40 9.68
C VAL A 91 -20.98 -13.72 10.32
N HIS A 92 -22.18 -14.10 9.90
CA HIS A 92 -23.41 -13.56 10.44
C HIS A 92 -23.47 -13.65 11.97
N ASN A 93 -23.81 -12.56 12.65
CA ASN A 93 -23.85 -12.44 14.11
C ASN A 93 -22.50 -12.66 14.84
N ARG A 94 -21.37 -12.66 14.14
CA ARG A 94 -20.05 -12.66 14.73
C ARG A 94 -19.24 -11.46 14.24
N TYR A 95 -19.32 -10.40 14.97
CA TYR A 95 -18.42 -9.26 14.77
C TYR A 95 -16.98 -9.71 15.00
N LEU A 96 -16.07 -9.43 14.10
CA LEU A 96 -14.66 -9.83 14.11
C LEU A 96 -14.35 -11.31 13.77
N ALA A 97 -15.25 -12.05 13.18
CA ALA A 97 -15.01 -13.46 12.89
C ALA A 97 -15.16 -13.79 11.41
N ASN A 98 -14.48 -13.08 10.56
CA ASN A 98 -14.14 -13.65 9.27
C ASN A 98 -12.73 -14.17 9.33
N SER A 99 -12.56 -15.44 9.11
CA SER A 99 -11.34 -16.10 9.49
C SER A 99 -11.04 -15.87 10.98
N PHE A 100 -11.02 -16.92 11.75
CA PHE A 100 -10.70 -16.90 13.20
C PHE A 100 -9.31 -16.29 13.51
N ILE A 101 -8.56 -15.84 12.50
CA ILE A 101 -7.21 -15.24 12.58
C ILE A 101 -7.09 -13.91 11.87
N ALA A 102 -8.21 -13.23 11.56
CA ALA A 102 -8.14 -11.91 10.93
C ALA A 102 -7.68 -10.84 11.92
N VAL A 103 -6.76 -9.99 11.49
CA VAL A 103 -6.18 -8.91 12.29
C VAL A 103 -6.35 -7.58 11.59
N PRO A 104 -6.88 -6.54 12.25
CA PRO A 104 -6.92 -5.19 11.70
C PRO A 104 -5.52 -4.70 11.36
N PRO A 105 -5.25 -4.22 10.12
CA PRO A 105 -3.89 -3.89 9.69
C PRO A 105 -3.22 -2.86 10.58
N ASP A 106 -3.88 -1.74 10.86
CA ASP A 106 -3.32 -0.62 11.61
C ASP A 106 -2.91 -0.97 13.04
N GLY A 107 -3.40 -2.08 13.57
CA GLY A 107 -3.07 -2.55 14.91
C GLY A 107 -1.64 -3.07 15.05
N PHE A 108 -0.99 -3.49 13.97
CA PHE A 108 0.33 -4.13 14.03
C PHE A 108 1.34 -3.61 12.99
N THR A 109 0.91 -3.13 11.83
CA THR A 109 1.77 -2.84 10.69
C THR A 109 2.84 -1.79 10.97
N PHE A 110 2.44 -0.61 11.44
CA PHE A 110 3.37 0.52 11.61
C PHE A 110 4.45 0.26 12.65
N ARG A 111 4.18 -0.57 13.66
CA ARG A 111 5.18 -0.94 14.69
C ARG A 111 6.30 -1.82 14.14
N SER A 112 6.05 -2.52 13.04
CA SER A 112 7.03 -3.39 12.36
C SER A 112 7.58 -2.77 11.07
N GLY A 113 7.27 -1.50 10.79
CA GLY A 113 7.72 -0.83 9.58
C GLY A 113 6.96 -1.25 8.31
N VAL A 114 5.89 -2.03 8.46
CA VAL A 114 5.02 -2.44 7.35
C VAL A 114 4.05 -1.30 7.04
N THR A 115 3.97 -0.89 5.79
CA THR A 115 3.07 0.18 5.31
C THR A 115 2.06 -0.32 4.28
N THR A 116 2.28 -1.52 3.75
CA THR A 116 1.39 -2.17 2.80
C THR A 116 1.20 -3.63 3.20
N VAL A 117 -0.03 -4.10 3.16
CA VAL A 117 -0.37 -5.51 3.37
C VAL A 117 -1.11 -6.05 2.16
N VAL A 118 -0.94 -7.34 1.89
CA VAL A 118 -1.75 -8.08 0.91
C VAL A 118 -2.54 -9.15 1.65
N ASP A 119 -3.85 -9.00 1.68
CA ASP A 119 -4.73 -10.03 2.21
C ASP A 119 -4.70 -11.27 1.29
N ALA A 120 -4.37 -12.41 1.86
CA ALA A 120 -4.17 -13.64 1.10
C ALA A 120 -5.47 -14.43 0.93
N GLY A 121 -6.53 -13.77 0.46
CA GLY A 121 -7.76 -14.39 0.02
C GLY A 121 -8.86 -14.49 1.06
N SER A 122 -8.83 -13.64 2.08
CA SER A 122 -9.97 -13.56 3.00
C SER A 122 -11.25 -13.17 2.28
N PRO A 123 -11.29 -12.14 1.38
CA PRO A 123 -12.46 -11.88 0.56
C PRO A 123 -12.51 -12.77 -0.67
N GLY A 124 -13.73 -13.15 -1.05
CA GLY A 124 -14.04 -13.70 -2.37
C GLY A 124 -14.85 -12.72 -3.21
N TRP A 125 -15.20 -13.12 -4.43
CA TRP A 125 -15.90 -12.26 -5.38
C TRP A 125 -17.29 -11.83 -4.89
N ARG A 126 -17.93 -12.58 -3.99
CA ARG A 126 -19.28 -12.27 -3.47
C ARG A 126 -19.27 -11.22 -2.38
N ASN A 127 -18.21 -11.14 -1.58
CA ASN A 127 -18.15 -10.25 -0.41
C ASN A 127 -17.03 -9.20 -0.48
N PHE A 128 -16.44 -9.01 -1.67
CA PHE A 128 -15.35 -8.05 -1.86
C PHE A 128 -15.76 -6.61 -1.51
N GLU A 129 -16.96 -6.17 -1.90
CA GLU A 129 -17.41 -4.80 -1.61
C GLU A 129 -17.55 -4.55 -0.09
N LEU A 130 -17.97 -5.57 0.66
CA LEU A 130 -17.99 -5.51 2.12
C LEU A 130 -16.56 -5.40 2.69
N TYR A 131 -15.64 -6.22 2.17
CA TYR A 131 -14.22 -6.12 2.53
C TYR A 131 -13.65 -4.75 2.25
N LYS A 132 -13.93 -4.19 1.07
CA LYS A 132 -13.46 -2.88 0.66
C LYS A 132 -13.93 -1.79 1.62
N SER A 133 -15.22 -1.75 1.92
CA SER A 133 -15.79 -0.74 2.80
C SER A 133 -15.35 -0.88 4.25
N GLN A 134 -15.15 -2.11 4.75
CA GLN A 134 -14.76 -2.35 6.14
C GLN A 134 -13.26 -2.22 6.38
N ILE A 135 -12.43 -2.60 5.41
CA ILE A 135 -10.99 -2.74 5.62
C ILE A 135 -10.21 -1.75 4.77
N ILE A 136 -10.39 -1.76 3.45
CA ILE A 136 -9.55 -0.94 2.56
C ILE A 136 -9.78 0.54 2.82
N GLU A 137 -11.04 0.97 2.85
CA GLU A 137 -11.42 2.38 2.96
C GLU A 137 -11.25 2.95 4.37
N THR A 138 -11.11 2.09 5.39
CA THR A 138 -10.97 2.52 6.79
C THR A 138 -9.54 2.44 7.31
N SER A 139 -8.66 1.69 6.65
CA SER A 139 -7.28 1.50 7.08
C SER A 139 -6.37 2.65 6.65
N LYS A 140 -5.42 3.03 7.50
CA LYS A 140 -4.29 3.91 7.16
C LYS A 140 -3.19 3.14 6.42
N THR A 141 -3.02 1.86 6.75
CA THR A 141 -2.17 0.93 6.01
C THR A 141 -2.73 0.75 4.61
N ARG A 142 -1.88 0.76 3.60
CA ARG A 142 -2.30 0.39 2.25
C ARG A 142 -2.66 -1.09 2.23
N VAL A 143 -3.91 -1.40 1.85
CA VAL A 143 -4.41 -2.77 1.80
C VAL A 143 -4.67 -3.17 0.35
N LEU A 144 -4.01 -4.24 -0.06
CA LEU A 144 -4.22 -4.96 -1.31
C LEU A 144 -4.74 -6.36 -0.99
N CYS A 145 -5.22 -7.11 -1.99
CA CYS A 145 -5.59 -8.50 -1.78
C CYS A 145 -5.36 -9.40 -3.01
N PHE A 146 -5.16 -10.68 -2.74
CA PHE A 146 -5.43 -11.76 -3.67
C PHE A 146 -6.89 -12.15 -3.49
N LEU A 147 -7.73 -11.96 -4.51
CA LEU A 147 -9.15 -12.28 -4.42
C LEU A 147 -9.34 -13.80 -4.47
N ASN A 148 -10.06 -14.35 -3.51
CA ASN A 148 -10.32 -15.79 -3.49
C ASN A 148 -11.21 -16.19 -4.68
N ILE A 149 -10.86 -17.32 -5.32
CA ILE A 149 -11.65 -17.87 -6.43
C ILE A 149 -13.03 -18.35 -5.95
N VAL A 150 -13.16 -18.71 -4.67
CA VAL A 150 -14.42 -19.06 -4.01
C VAL A 150 -15.17 -17.80 -3.60
N GLY A 151 -16.47 -17.76 -3.84
CA GLY A 151 -17.28 -16.55 -3.67
C GLY A 151 -17.28 -15.97 -2.26
N ASP A 152 -17.32 -16.81 -1.25
CA ASP A 152 -17.32 -16.38 0.16
C ASP A 152 -15.91 -16.16 0.73
N GLY A 153 -14.86 -16.38 -0.07
CA GLY A 153 -13.49 -16.28 0.41
C GLY A 153 -13.15 -17.32 1.47
N MET A 154 -12.20 -17.00 2.35
CA MET A 154 -11.76 -17.89 3.43
C MET A 154 -12.72 -17.91 4.61
N SER A 155 -13.99 -18.18 4.38
CA SER A 155 -15.03 -18.24 5.43
C SER A 155 -15.18 -19.64 6.07
N GLY A 156 -14.14 -20.44 6.00
CA GLY A 156 -14.05 -21.79 6.56
C GLY A 156 -13.62 -22.83 5.53
N ALA A 157 -12.76 -23.75 5.94
CA ALA A 157 -12.11 -24.72 5.06
C ALA A 157 -13.09 -25.53 4.19
N HIS A 158 -14.29 -25.83 4.67
CA HIS A 158 -15.29 -26.57 3.90
C HIS A 158 -15.81 -25.77 2.69
N ARG A 159 -15.85 -24.43 2.76
CA ARG A 159 -16.28 -23.56 1.66
C ARG A 159 -15.33 -23.63 0.48
N GLU A 160 -14.06 -23.77 0.76
CA GLU A 160 -13.01 -23.84 -0.25
C GLU A 160 -12.90 -25.22 -0.95
N GLN A 161 -13.80 -26.18 -0.60
CA GLN A 161 -13.93 -27.46 -1.30
C GLN A 161 -14.97 -27.45 -2.42
N HIS A 162 -15.79 -26.39 -2.54
CA HIS A 162 -16.89 -26.30 -3.49
C HIS A 162 -16.42 -25.75 -4.82
N ILE A 163 -16.04 -26.63 -5.76
CA ILE A 163 -15.57 -26.24 -7.11
C ILE A 163 -16.65 -25.44 -7.86
N GLU A 164 -17.91 -25.76 -7.68
CA GLU A 164 -19.05 -25.07 -8.29
C GLU A 164 -19.22 -23.61 -7.86
N ASP A 165 -18.63 -23.22 -6.72
CA ASP A 165 -18.57 -21.83 -6.25
C ASP A 165 -17.31 -21.09 -6.73
N MET A 166 -16.38 -21.79 -7.34
CA MET A 166 -15.18 -21.21 -7.94
C MET A 166 -15.52 -20.61 -9.30
N ASN A 167 -15.73 -19.29 -9.36
CA ASN A 167 -16.23 -18.63 -10.54
C ASN A 167 -15.21 -17.67 -11.18
N PRO A 168 -14.50 -18.07 -12.25
CA PRO A 168 -13.46 -17.26 -12.86
C PRO A 168 -13.98 -15.95 -13.47
N ARG A 169 -15.21 -15.94 -14.00
CA ARG A 169 -15.78 -14.73 -14.61
C ARG A 169 -16.15 -13.69 -13.56
N MET A 170 -16.78 -14.11 -12.46
CA MET A 170 -17.12 -13.21 -11.35
C MET A 170 -15.86 -12.67 -10.67
N THR A 171 -14.88 -13.54 -10.41
CA THR A 171 -13.59 -13.14 -9.84
C THR A 171 -12.89 -12.12 -10.74
N ALA A 172 -12.82 -12.38 -12.04
CA ALA A 172 -12.22 -11.46 -13.01
C ALA A 172 -12.97 -10.13 -13.12
N MET A 173 -14.30 -10.15 -13.04
CA MET A 173 -15.13 -8.93 -13.06
C MET A 173 -14.81 -8.04 -11.86
N ILE A 174 -14.82 -8.59 -10.65
CA ILE A 174 -14.48 -7.87 -9.42
C ILE A 174 -13.04 -7.34 -9.48
N ALA A 175 -12.10 -8.14 -9.95
CA ALA A 175 -10.70 -7.73 -10.10
C ALA A 175 -10.56 -6.52 -11.05
N LYS A 176 -11.21 -6.55 -12.20
CA LYS A 176 -11.20 -5.43 -13.17
C LYS A 176 -11.80 -4.14 -12.61
N GLN A 177 -12.88 -4.26 -11.86
CA GLN A 177 -13.53 -3.11 -11.23
C GLN A 177 -12.68 -2.52 -10.09
N ASN A 178 -11.79 -3.33 -9.49
CA ASN A 178 -11.00 -2.98 -8.32
C ASN A 178 -9.50 -3.20 -8.54
N LYS A 179 -8.98 -2.93 -9.73
CA LYS A 179 -7.57 -3.15 -10.13
C LYS A 179 -6.53 -2.44 -9.25
N ASP A 180 -6.94 -1.39 -8.54
CA ASP A 180 -6.05 -0.66 -7.63
C ASP A 180 -5.88 -1.40 -6.28
N HIS A 181 -6.69 -2.43 -6.03
CA HIS A 181 -6.71 -3.19 -4.78
C HIS A 181 -6.52 -4.69 -4.97
N VAL A 182 -7.02 -5.26 -6.07
CA VAL A 182 -6.88 -6.70 -6.36
C VAL A 182 -5.66 -6.93 -7.23
N VAL A 183 -4.68 -7.67 -6.68
CA VAL A 183 -3.36 -7.88 -7.31
C VAL A 183 -3.09 -9.31 -7.72
N GLY A 184 -4.07 -10.21 -7.57
CA GLY A 184 -3.98 -11.60 -7.98
C GLY A 184 -5.18 -12.41 -7.51
N VAL A 185 -5.13 -13.71 -7.76
CA VAL A 185 -6.17 -14.67 -7.36
C VAL A 185 -5.62 -15.62 -6.31
N LYS A 186 -6.40 -15.90 -5.28
CA LYS A 186 -6.12 -16.90 -4.25
C LYS A 186 -6.91 -18.17 -4.52
N LEU A 187 -6.21 -19.27 -4.48
CA LEU A 187 -6.74 -20.61 -4.27
C LEU A 187 -6.04 -21.20 -3.05
N ALA A 188 -6.78 -21.71 -2.09
CA ALA A 188 -6.21 -22.32 -0.89
C ALA A 188 -7.09 -23.47 -0.36
N HIS A 189 -6.49 -24.31 0.48
CA HIS A 189 -7.12 -25.33 1.31
C HIS A 189 -7.98 -26.38 0.58
N PHE A 190 -7.98 -26.41 -0.76
CA PHE A 190 -8.63 -27.48 -1.51
C PHE A 190 -7.87 -28.80 -1.27
N MET A 191 -8.56 -29.80 -0.76
CA MET A 191 -7.98 -31.09 -0.36
C MET A 191 -8.15 -32.20 -1.41
N GLY A 192 -8.90 -31.92 -2.48
CA GLY A 192 -9.08 -32.87 -3.59
C GLY A 192 -7.84 -33.02 -4.45
N TYR A 193 -7.81 -34.07 -5.26
CA TYR A 193 -6.74 -34.36 -6.24
C TYR A 193 -7.05 -33.79 -7.63
N ASP A 194 -8.12 -33.02 -7.75
CA ASP A 194 -8.56 -32.40 -9.02
C ASP A 194 -7.81 -31.09 -9.28
N TRP A 195 -7.31 -30.89 -10.49
CA TRP A 195 -6.65 -29.66 -10.92
C TRP A 195 -7.63 -28.56 -11.34
N THR A 196 -8.92 -28.87 -11.51
CA THR A 196 -9.95 -27.91 -11.91
C THR A 196 -9.93 -26.60 -11.09
N PRO A 197 -9.77 -26.60 -9.76
CA PRO A 197 -9.68 -25.36 -8.99
C PRO A 197 -8.50 -24.48 -9.41
N THR A 198 -7.36 -25.08 -9.71
CA THR A 198 -6.17 -24.34 -10.18
C THR A 198 -6.41 -23.76 -11.58
N GLU A 199 -7.01 -24.53 -12.47
CA GLU A 199 -7.35 -24.07 -13.83
C GLU A 199 -8.33 -22.89 -13.79
N LEU A 200 -9.37 -22.97 -12.93
CA LEU A 200 -10.32 -21.88 -12.72
C LEU A 200 -9.66 -20.61 -12.15
N ALA A 201 -8.72 -20.77 -11.20
CA ALA A 201 -7.98 -19.64 -10.65
C ALA A 201 -7.07 -18.99 -11.71
N VAL A 202 -6.38 -19.78 -12.52
CA VAL A 202 -5.56 -19.31 -13.64
C VAL A 202 -6.42 -18.61 -14.69
N GLU A 203 -7.58 -19.18 -15.04
CA GLU A 203 -8.55 -18.55 -15.93
C GLU A 203 -9.00 -17.18 -15.39
N ALA A 204 -9.34 -17.11 -14.11
CA ALA A 204 -9.73 -15.85 -13.46
C ALA A 204 -8.64 -14.79 -13.58
N GLY A 205 -7.38 -15.15 -13.32
CA GLY A 205 -6.24 -14.25 -13.46
C GLY A 205 -6.07 -13.75 -14.90
N LYS A 206 -6.10 -14.64 -15.87
CA LYS A 206 -6.04 -14.28 -17.31
C LYS A 206 -7.19 -13.37 -17.73
N LEU A 207 -8.42 -13.71 -17.37
CA LEU A 207 -9.60 -12.89 -17.65
C LEU A 207 -9.53 -11.53 -16.93
N GLY A 208 -9.02 -11.50 -15.72
CA GLY A 208 -8.87 -10.30 -14.89
C GLY A 208 -7.76 -9.36 -15.34
N GLY A 209 -6.72 -9.90 -15.97
CA GLY A 209 -5.50 -9.17 -16.30
C GLY A 209 -4.61 -8.93 -15.08
N ILE A 210 -4.61 -9.87 -14.13
CA ILE A 210 -3.89 -9.83 -12.87
C ILE A 210 -3.08 -11.10 -12.66
#